data_8feb466d0683b87df2553d24dcf61577
#
_entry.id   8feb466d0683b87df2553d24dcf61577
#
_cell.length_a   1.000
_cell.length_b   1.000
_cell.length_c   1.000
_cell.angle_alpha   90.00
_cell.angle_beta   90.00
_cell.angle_gamma   90.00
#
_symmetry.space_group_name_H-M   'P 1'
#
loop_
_entity.id
_entity.type
_entity.pdbx_description
1 polymer ?
#
loop_
_entity_poly.entity_id
_entity_poly.type
_entity_poly.pdbx_seq_one_letter_code
_entity_poly.pdbx_strand_id
1 'polypeptide(L)'
;RDYAETRVPALDYRRTGFIASDSPSHIAIFFSSSLAFFSLRKLLRQESFDVIHAHTRGGLIVALLAGLFLGRQVLFTNHSYASRAWFYRWAARRDWMTTVVLNPNMAAHYGLEVGPPRCSIIFSGCADRFLQEPLTANTWPSADPLAKLRFVGMGTLVRWKCWHHPVAALARLPADLKARVEFHLWGPEQGDPDSQAFAAQLRESIEQHGLQETVLLRGVTNQVTDALRDGHFVIVASENEPCSVSLMEALALGLPALAARSGGNVDIVQDGTTGLLYETGSIDGLRDQIAAILNGDFTPAPPGEIRESVRGWAASEMAAKYNHVYRQMAKRNGDAS
;
A
#
# COMPACT_ATOMS: atom_id res chain seq x y z
N ARG A 1 -14.32 5.44 13.78
CA ARG A 1 -14.05 6.13 15.03
C ARG A 1 -13.70 5.15 16.13
N ASP A 2 -14.55 4.16 16.39
CA ASP A 2 -14.38 3.21 17.50
C ASP A 2 -13.09 2.39 17.40
N TYR A 3 -12.69 2.00 16.19
CA TYR A 3 -11.41 1.31 15.97
C TYR A 3 -10.21 2.18 16.30
N ALA A 4 -10.24 3.45 15.89
CA ALA A 4 -9.16 4.39 16.13
C ALA A 4 -9.07 4.75 17.62
N GLU A 5 -10.21 5.01 18.30
CA GLU A 5 -10.27 5.33 19.72
C GLU A 5 -9.76 4.18 20.61
N THR A 6 -9.99 2.93 20.20
CA THR A 6 -9.48 1.77 20.94
C THR A 6 -7.97 1.51 20.70
N ARG A 7 -7.44 1.92 19.55
CA ARG A 7 -6.03 1.70 19.19
C ARG A 7 -5.11 2.85 19.55
N VAL A 8 -5.62 4.09 19.52
CA VAL A 8 -4.83 5.31 19.80
C VAL A 8 -5.66 6.26 20.69
N PRO A 9 -5.84 5.94 21.95
CA PRO A 9 -6.74 6.68 22.86
C PRO A 9 -6.30 8.13 23.13
N ALA A 10 -5.03 8.47 22.85
CA ALA A 10 -4.51 9.84 23.05
C ALA A 10 -4.88 10.81 21.90
N LEU A 11 -5.54 10.34 20.82
CA LEU A 11 -5.94 11.21 19.72
C LEU A 11 -7.33 11.81 19.97
N ASP A 12 -7.47 13.12 19.75
CA ASP A 12 -8.76 13.81 19.77
C ASP A 12 -9.46 13.66 18.40
N TYR A 13 -10.49 12.82 18.36
CA TYR A 13 -11.26 12.55 17.15
C TYR A 13 -12.49 13.46 17.07
N ARG A 14 -12.50 14.35 16.07
CA ARG A 14 -13.62 15.27 15.80
C ARG A 14 -14.23 14.98 14.44
N ARG A 15 -15.53 14.71 14.39
CA ARG A 15 -16.26 14.52 13.13
C ARG A 15 -16.62 15.89 12.54
N THR A 16 -16.23 16.12 11.29
CA THR A 16 -16.58 17.34 10.55
C THR A 16 -17.73 17.14 9.58
N GLY A 17 -18.19 15.90 9.39
CA GLY A 17 -19.31 15.57 8.51
C GLY A 17 -19.03 15.67 7.02
N PHE A 18 -17.75 15.83 6.58
CA PHE A 18 -17.45 15.88 5.16
C PHE A 18 -17.16 14.49 4.57
N ILE A 19 -17.42 14.35 3.27
CA ILE A 19 -17.15 13.13 2.53
C ILE A 19 -15.65 13.09 2.20
N ALA A 20 -14.93 12.12 2.79
CA ALA A 20 -13.55 11.82 2.40
C ALA A 20 -13.53 11.19 0.99
N SER A 21 -12.45 11.19 0.37
CA SER A 21 -11.92 10.81 -0.92
C SER A 21 -12.62 9.85 -1.88
N ASP A 22 -13.55 8.99 -1.48
CA ASP A 22 -13.94 7.83 -2.28
C ASP A 22 -15.26 8.01 -3.04
N SER A 23 -15.83 9.21 -3.01
CA SER A 23 -16.97 9.55 -3.86
C SER A 23 -16.53 9.64 -5.33
N PRO A 24 -17.22 9.00 -6.28
CA PRO A 24 -16.98 9.17 -7.71
C PRO A 24 -17.27 10.60 -8.19
N SER A 25 -18.06 11.36 -7.43
CA SER A 25 -18.44 12.74 -7.76
C SER A 25 -17.44 13.76 -7.22
N HIS A 26 -16.61 14.30 -8.10
CA HIS A 26 -15.70 15.42 -7.76
C HIS A 26 -16.44 16.64 -7.25
N ILE A 27 -17.67 16.88 -7.72
CA ILE A 27 -18.53 18.01 -7.29
C ILE A 27 -18.94 17.80 -5.84
N ALA A 28 -19.38 16.60 -5.46
CA ALA A 28 -19.74 16.28 -4.08
C ALA A 28 -18.54 16.41 -3.12
N ILE A 29 -17.36 15.97 -3.53
CA ILE A 29 -16.13 16.15 -2.76
C ILE A 29 -15.84 17.63 -2.57
N PHE A 30 -15.92 18.44 -3.62
CA PHE A 30 -15.65 19.88 -3.54
C PHE A 30 -16.61 20.59 -2.59
N PHE A 31 -17.91 20.38 -2.74
CA PHE A 31 -18.91 21.02 -1.87
C PHE A 31 -18.79 20.58 -0.41
N SER A 32 -18.67 19.27 -0.15
CA SER A 32 -18.55 18.78 1.22
C SER A 32 -17.23 19.24 1.88
N SER A 33 -16.14 19.30 1.14
CA SER A 33 -14.85 19.81 1.63
C SER A 33 -14.92 21.32 1.91
N SER A 34 -15.64 22.08 1.08
CA SER A 34 -15.85 23.52 1.32
C SER A 34 -16.67 23.76 2.61
N LEU A 35 -17.70 22.95 2.87
CA LEU A 35 -18.44 23.02 4.14
C LEU A 35 -17.55 22.63 5.34
N ALA A 36 -16.73 21.59 5.20
CA ALA A 36 -15.80 21.18 6.23
C ALA A 36 -14.75 22.25 6.57
N PHE A 37 -14.39 23.10 5.59
CA PHE A 37 -13.50 24.23 5.81
C PHE A 37 -14.03 25.21 6.88
N PHE A 38 -15.33 25.47 6.93
CA PHE A 38 -15.89 26.35 7.97
C PHE A 38 -15.75 25.75 9.37
N SER A 39 -15.90 24.41 9.49
CA SER A 39 -15.67 23.69 10.76
C SER A 39 -14.20 23.78 11.15
N LEU A 40 -13.28 23.55 10.20
CA LEU A 40 -11.85 23.70 10.43
C LEU A 40 -11.49 25.15 10.83
N ARG A 41 -12.02 26.15 10.12
CA ARG A 41 -11.81 27.57 10.44
C ARG A 41 -12.25 27.92 11.86
N LYS A 42 -13.38 27.37 12.33
CA LYS A 42 -13.83 27.54 13.71
C LYS A 42 -12.83 26.95 14.70
N LEU A 43 -12.36 25.73 14.44
CA LEU A 43 -11.36 25.04 15.26
C LEU A 43 -10.03 25.85 15.33
N LEU A 44 -9.53 26.31 14.20
CA LEU A 44 -8.28 27.07 14.10
C LEU A 44 -8.32 28.46 14.74
N ARG A 45 -9.53 28.97 15.06
CA ARG A 45 -9.73 30.19 15.86
C ARG A 45 -9.74 29.92 17.37
N GLN A 46 -10.07 28.71 17.76
CA GLN A 46 -10.18 28.31 19.17
C GLN A 46 -8.89 27.70 19.68
N GLU A 47 -8.12 27.06 18.79
CA GLU A 47 -6.92 26.32 19.11
C GLU A 47 -5.81 26.67 18.11
N SER A 48 -4.57 26.70 18.59
CA SER A 48 -3.39 26.92 17.76
C SER A 48 -2.84 25.57 17.29
N PHE A 49 -2.55 25.46 16.00
CA PHE A 49 -1.90 24.32 15.38
C PHE A 49 -0.75 24.81 14.50
N ASP A 50 0.39 24.16 14.57
CA ASP A 50 1.56 24.50 13.77
C ASP A 50 1.44 24.02 12.33
N VAL A 51 0.80 22.83 12.12
CA VAL A 51 0.69 22.18 10.81
C VAL A 51 -0.70 21.61 10.64
N ILE A 52 -1.25 21.74 9.44
CA ILE A 52 -2.43 21.00 8.98
C ILE A 52 -1.94 19.87 8.09
N HIS A 53 -2.17 18.62 8.49
CA HIS A 53 -1.80 17.46 7.69
C HIS A 53 -3.00 16.81 7.02
N ALA A 54 -3.02 16.76 5.70
CA ALA A 54 -4.07 16.16 4.89
C ALA A 54 -3.61 14.84 4.26
N HIS A 55 -4.48 13.82 4.28
CA HIS A 55 -4.20 12.48 3.76
C HIS A 55 -5.12 12.04 2.62
N THR A 56 -6.21 12.78 2.37
CA THR A 56 -7.22 12.40 1.37
C THR A 56 -7.44 13.51 0.37
N ARG A 57 -8.10 13.21 -0.77
CA ARG A 57 -8.44 14.23 -1.78
C ARG A 57 -9.32 15.35 -1.20
N GLY A 58 -10.34 14.99 -0.43
CA GLY A 58 -11.19 15.98 0.27
C GLY A 58 -10.40 16.78 1.29
N GLY A 59 -9.54 16.09 2.07
CA GLY A 59 -8.63 16.73 3.01
C GLY A 59 -7.69 17.73 2.35
N LEU A 60 -7.16 17.44 1.16
CA LEU A 60 -6.32 18.36 0.39
C LEU A 60 -7.09 19.65 0.02
N ILE A 61 -8.37 19.53 -0.40
CA ILE A 61 -9.17 20.73 -0.72
C ILE A 61 -9.37 21.58 0.53
N VAL A 62 -9.73 20.98 1.66
CA VAL A 62 -9.88 21.71 2.95
C VAL A 62 -8.57 22.38 3.34
N ALA A 63 -7.45 21.68 3.21
CA ALA A 63 -6.13 22.18 3.53
C ALA A 63 -5.69 23.32 2.58
N LEU A 64 -5.98 23.21 1.27
CA LEU A 64 -5.76 24.28 0.31
C LEU A 64 -6.51 25.56 0.68
N LEU A 65 -7.78 25.43 1.07
CA LEU A 65 -8.57 26.58 1.55
C LEU A 65 -7.97 27.19 2.83
N ALA A 66 -7.44 26.35 3.73
CA ALA A 66 -6.78 26.83 4.95
C ALA A 66 -5.47 27.55 4.65
N GLY A 67 -4.67 27.07 3.72
CA GLY A 67 -3.46 27.74 3.25
C GLY A 67 -3.77 29.08 2.58
N LEU A 68 -4.73 29.08 1.64
CA LEU A 68 -5.10 30.28 0.86
C LEU A 68 -5.75 31.38 1.71
N PHE A 69 -6.68 31.04 2.60
CA PHE A 69 -7.52 32.03 3.31
C PHE A 69 -7.10 32.26 4.76
N LEU A 70 -6.32 31.38 5.35
CA LEU A 70 -5.92 31.47 6.76
C LEU A 70 -4.38 31.52 6.92
N GLY A 71 -3.62 31.50 5.84
CA GLY A 71 -2.14 31.57 5.86
C GLY A 71 -1.48 30.40 6.58
N ARG A 72 -2.13 29.20 6.63
CA ARG A 72 -1.63 28.06 7.38
C ARG A 72 -0.67 27.22 6.56
N GLN A 73 0.37 26.72 7.21
CA GLN A 73 1.26 25.70 6.65
C GLN A 73 0.52 24.38 6.52
N VAL A 74 0.65 23.74 5.36
CA VAL A 74 -0.06 22.51 5.01
C VAL A 74 0.95 21.43 4.63
N LEU A 75 0.82 20.28 5.24
CA LEU A 75 1.43 19.02 4.80
C LEU A 75 0.37 18.17 4.09
N PHE A 76 0.67 17.67 2.92
CA PHE A 76 -0.19 16.74 2.21
C PHE A 76 0.57 15.45 1.90
N THR A 77 0.08 14.32 2.42
CA THR A 77 0.56 12.99 2.02
C THR A 77 -0.34 12.43 0.94
N ASN A 78 0.25 12.16 -0.22
CA ASN A 78 -0.47 11.59 -1.34
C ASN A 78 -0.35 10.05 -1.31
N HIS A 79 -1.48 9.37 -1.15
CA HIS A 79 -1.57 7.89 -1.03
C HIS A 79 -1.97 7.19 -2.33
N SER A 80 -2.12 7.90 -3.44
CA SER A 80 -2.63 7.29 -4.68
C SER A 80 -2.11 7.98 -5.92
N TYR A 81 -2.03 7.26 -7.03
CA TYR A 81 -1.79 7.82 -8.36
C TYR A 81 -3.09 8.40 -8.90
N ALA A 82 -3.24 9.72 -8.84
CA ALA A 82 -4.43 10.39 -9.35
C ALA A 82 -4.29 10.70 -10.85
N SER A 83 -5.36 10.52 -11.61
CA SER A 83 -5.39 10.82 -13.05
C SER A 83 -5.19 12.31 -13.38
N ARG A 84 -5.57 13.20 -12.45
CA ARG A 84 -5.41 14.66 -12.61
C ARG A 84 -4.13 15.18 -11.96
N ALA A 85 -2.98 14.68 -12.36
CA ALA A 85 -1.67 15.04 -11.81
C ALA A 85 -1.40 16.57 -11.80
N TRP A 86 -1.92 17.31 -12.79
CA TRP A 86 -1.76 18.76 -12.87
C TRP A 86 -2.26 19.51 -11.63
N PHE A 87 -3.38 19.08 -11.03
CA PHE A 87 -3.94 19.70 -9.84
C PHE A 87 -3.01 19.53 -8.62
N TYR A 88 -2.47 18.33 -8.42
CA TYR A 88 -1.53 18.05 -7.33
C TYR A 88 -0.22 18.80 -7.53
N ARG A 89 0.27 18.89 -8.77
CA ARG A 89 1.46 19.67 -9.13
C ARG A 89 1.23 21.17 -8.87
N TRP A 90 0.07 21.68 -9.21
CA TRP A 90 -0.30 23.06 -8.91
C TRP A 90 -0.35 23.34 -7.41
N ALA A 91 -0.95 22.43 -6.62
CA ALA A 91 -1.01 22.53 -5.16
C ALA A 91 0.38 22.51 -4.53
N ALA A 92 1.24 21.59 -4.92
CA ALA A 92 2.59 21.41 -4.40
C ALA A 92 3.53 22.62 -4.67
N ARG A 93 3.18 23.50 -5.64
CA ARG A 93 3.95 24.72 -5.93
C ARG A 93 3.67 25.91 -5.00
N ARG A 94 2.74 25.74 -4.05
CA ARG A 94 2.43 26.80 -3.09
C ARG A 94 3.50 26.85 -2.00
N ASP A 95 3.95 28.05 -1.61
CA ASP A 95 5.04 28.20 -0.64
C ASP A 95 4.70 27.71 0.77
N TRP A 96 3.40 27.67 1.09
CA TRP A 96 2.87 27.13 2.33
C TRP A 96 2.50 25.63 2.25
N MET A 97 2.77 24.95 1.12
CA MET A 97 2.50 23.53 0.92
C MET A 97 3.80 22.71 0.98
N THR A 98 3.81 21.70 1.80
CA THR A 98 4.78 20.60 1.76
C THR A 98 4.06 19.34 1.31
N THR A 99 4.62 18.58 0.37
CA THR A 99 4.03 17.37 -0.14
C THR A 99 4.89 16.17 0.25
N VAL A 100 4.25 15.09 0.69
CA VAL A 100 4.86 13.77 0.83
C VAL A 100 4.26 12.84 -0.21
N VAL A 101 5.12 12.13 -0.92
CA VAL A 101 4.76 11.01 -1.80
C VAL A 101 5.38 9.73 -1.28
N LEU A 102 4.79 8.58 -1.62
CA LEU A 102 5.15 7.31 -0.99
C LEU A 102 6.33 6.61 -1.67
N ASN A 103 6.70 7.01 -2.90
CA ASN A 103 7.82 6.43 -3.62
C ASN A 103 8.32 7.39 -4.72
N PRO A 104 9.52 7.14 -5.32
CA PRO A 104 10.07 7.98 -6.39
C PRO A 104 9.20 8.04 -7.65
N ASN A 105 8.54 6.94 -8.03
CA ASN A 105 7.65 6.89 -9.20
C ASN A 105 6.45 7.81 -9.04
N MET A 106 5.93 7.97 -7.81
CA MET A 106 4.88 8.96 -7.53
C MET A 106 5.38 10.39 -7.71
N ALA A 107 6.60 10.71 -7.26
CA ALA A 107 7.18 12.03 -7.48
C ALA A 107 7.27 12.34 -8.99
N ALA A 108 7.76 11.38 -9.77
CA ALA A 108 7.85 11.49 -11.23
C ALA A 108 6.46 11.65 -11.88
N HIS A 109 5.46 10.83 -11.48
CA HIS A 109 4.09 10.92 -11.98
C HIS A 109 3.48 12.32 -11.78
N TYR A 110 3.72 12.94 -10.64
CA TYR A 110 3.24 14.29 -10.35
C TYR A 110 4.18 15.39 -10.85
N GLY A 111 5.36 15.05 -11.37
CA GLY A 111 6.39 16.00 -11.80
C GLY A 111 6.84 16.89 -10.65
N LEU A 112 7.11 16.28 -9.49
CA LEU A 112 7.59 16.95 -8.29
C LEU A 112 9.10 16.76 -8.17
N GLU A 113 9.80 17.85 -7.90
CA GLU A 113 11.21 17.80 -7.52
C GLU A 113 11.31 17.42 -6.04
N VAL A 114 11.98 16.29 -5.77
CA VAL A 114 12.20 15.79 -4.42
C VAL A 114 13.29 16.62 -3.75
N GLY A 115 12.97 17.19 -2.61
CA GLY A 115 13.88 17.97 -1.80
C GLY A 115 13.15 18.87 -0.80
N PRO A 116 13.78 19.13 0.36
CA PRO A 116 13.23 20.10 1.30
C PRO A 116 13.19 21.49 0.65
N PRO A 117 12.21 22.24 0.93
CA PRO A 117 11.13 22.05 1.88
C PRO A 117 9.82 21.57 1.25
N ARG A 118 9.79 21.32 -0.04
CA ARG A 118 8.54 21.20 -0.82
C ARG A 118 8.05 19.79 -1.01
N CYS A 119 8.96 18.83 -1.23
CA CYS A 119 8.58 17.43 -1.47
C CYS A 119 9.54 16.47 -0.78
N SER A 120 8.98 15.53 -0.05
CA SER A 120 9.71 14.43 0.57
C SER A 120 9.14 13.09 0.14
N ILE A 121 10.00 12.06 0.07
CA ILE A 121 9.55 10.67 -0.11
C ILE A 121 9.54 10.03 1.26
N ILE A 122 8.34 9.61 1.71
CA ILE A 122 8.16 8.87 2.94
C ILE A 122 7.22 7.71 2.64
N PHE A 123 7.75 6.51 2.54
CA PHE A 123 6.97 5.30 2.35
C PHE A 123 6.03 5.05 3.54
N SER A 124 4.94 4.35 3.32
CA SER A 124 4.16 3.80 4.43
C SER A 124 5.02 2.81 5.21
N GLY A 125 4.85 2.75 6.53
CA GLY A 125 5.57 1.80 7.36
C GLY A 125 4.75 0.54 7.62
N CYS A 126 5.41 -0.62 7.73
CA CYS A 126 4.80 -1.79 8.35
C CYS A 126 4.83 -1.66 9.88
N ALA A 127 3.84 -2.24 10.56
CA ALA A 127 3.78 -2.16 12.01
C ALA A 127 5.00 -2.86 12.65
N ASP A 128 5.68 -2.19 13.59
CA ASP A 128 6.93 -2.65 14.21
C ASP A 128 6.82 -4.06 14.81
N ARG A 129 5.63 -4.47 15.23
CA ARG A 129 5.37 -5.83 15.74
C ARG A 129 5.78 -6.93 14.75
N PHE A 130 5.64 -6.72 13.43
CA PHE A 130 6.03 -7.72 12.44
C PHE A 130 7.53 -8.00 12.44
N LEU A 131 8.35 -6.99 12.76
CA LEU A 131 9.80 -7.14 12.92
C LEU A 131 10.20 -7.89 14.20
N GLN A 132 9.28 -7.97 15.18
CA GLN A 132 9.50 -8.65 16.47
C GLN A 132 8.95 -10.08 16.48
N GLU A 133 8.08 -10.42 15.55
CA GLU A 133 7.50 -11.75 15.41
C GLU A 133 8.58 -12.79 15.06
N PRO A 134 8.43 -14.08 15.42
CA PRO A 134 9.30 -15.15 14.93
C PRO A 134 9.37 -15.15 13.39
N LEU A 135 10.51 -15.51 12.83
CA LEU A 135 10.66 -15.67 11.38
C LEU A 135 9.80 -16.85 10.89
N THR A 136 9.42 -16.82 9.61
CA THR A 136 8.76 -17.97 8.99
C THR A 136 9.68 -19.20 9.05
N ALA A 137 9.10 -20.35 9.36
CA ALA A 137 9.76 -21.64 9.26
C ALA A 137 9.48 -22.30 7.89
N ASN A 138 8.47 -21.83 7.17
CA ASN A 138 8.12 -22.32 5.84
C ASN A 138 9.05 -21.69 4.80
N THR A 139 10.03 -22.45 4.37
CA THR A 139 11.00 -22.06 3.33
C THR A 139 10.79 -22.91 2.07
N TRP A 140 11.20 -22.37 0.94
CA TRP A 140 11.20 -23.11 -0.32
C TRP A 140 12.60 -23.08 -0.93
N PRO A 141 13.11 -24.21 -1.46
CA PRO A 141 12.44 -25.53 -1.54
C PRO A 141 12.16 -26.13 -0.15
N SER A 142 11.04 -26.84 -0.05
CA SER A 142 10.67 -27.55 1.18
C SER A 142 11.50 -28.83 1.33
N ALA A 143 11.77 -29.21 2.59
CA ALA A 143 12.38 -30.52 2.90
C ALA A 143 11.42 -31.68 2.60
N ASP A 144 10.10 -31.44 2.59
CA ASP A 144 9.08 -32.40 2.19
C ASP A 144 8.92 -32.39 0.66
N PRO A 145 9.26 -33.48 -0.06
CA PRO A 145 9.12 -33.56 -1.51
C PRO A 145 7.66 -33.53 -1.99
N LEU A 146 6.69 -33.78 -1.10
CA LEU A 146 5.26 -33.71 -1.41
C LEU A 146 4.66 -32.34 -1.10
N ALA A 147 5.42 -31.43 -0.50
CA ALA A 147 4.95 -30.11 -0.20
C ALA A 147 4.60 -29.33 -1.48
N LYS A 148 3.46 -28.65 -1.44
CA LYS A 148 3.10 -27.70 -2.49
C LYS A 148 3.72 -26.33 -2.20
N LEU A 149 4.20 -25.67 -3.25
CA LEU A 149 4.59 -24.26 -3.18
C LEU A 149 3.34 -23.41 -2.93
N ARG A 150 3.30 -22.74 -1.79
CA ARG A 150 2.17 -21.90 -1.41
C ARG A 150 2.51 -20.43 -1.53
N PHE A 151 1.76 -19.73 -2.39
CA PHE A 151 1.72 -18.29 -2.46
C PHE A 151 0.62 -17.75 -1.56
N VAL A 152 0.88 -16.60 -0.92
CA VAL A 152 -0.12 -15.85 -0.15
C VAL A 152 -0.31 -14.47 -0.76
N GLY A 153 -1.54 -14.11 -1.10
CA GLY A 153 -1.94 -12.76 -1.48
C GLY A 153 -2.73 -12.10 -0.34
N MET A 154 -2.43 -10.84 -0.05
CA MET A 154 -3.14 -10.06 0.96
C MET A 154 -3.65 -8.76 0.36
N GLY A 155 -4.98 -8.58 0.33
CA GLY A 155 -5.58 -7.33 -0.12
C GLY A 155 -7.02 -7.48 -0.59
N THR A 156 -7.72 -6.36 -0.63
CA THR A 156 -9.09 -6.27 -1.08
C THR A 156 -9.26 -6.82 -2.51
N LEU A 157 -10.41 -7.44 -2.79
CA LEU A 157 -10.74 -7.96 -4.12
C LEU A 157 -11.22 -6.81 -5.01
N VAL A 158 -10.26 -6.03 -5.52
CA VAL A 158 -10.50 -4.89 -6.41
C VAL A 158 -9.64 -4.98 -7.65
N ARG A 159 -10.09 -4.39 -8.76
CA ARG A 159 -9.48 -4.55 -10.08
C ARG A 159 -8.00 -4.17 -10.13
N TRP A 160 -7.61 -3.05 -9.51
CA TRP A 160 -6.22 -2.56 -9.54
C TRP A 160 -5.22 -3.41 -8.73
N LYS A 161 -5.71 -4.31 -7.84
CA LYS A 161 -4.89 -5.34 -7.18
C LYS A 161 -4.54 -6.49 -8.11
N CYS A 162 -5.17 -6.58 -9.28
CA CYS A 162 -4.86 -7.52 -10.36
C CYS A 162 -4.82 -9.00 -9.94
N TRP A 163 -5.68 -9.41 -9.00
CA TRP A 163 -5.73 -10.82 -8.55
C TRP A 163 -6.07 -11.82 -9.66
N HIS A 164 -6.59 -11.35 -10.79
CA HIS A 164 -6.80 -12.15 -12.00
C HIS A 164 -5.48 -12.53 -12.70
N HIS A 165 -4.37 -11.78 -12.50
CA HIS A 165 -3.07 -12.13 -13.08
C HIS A 165 -2.50 -13.43 -12.52
N PRO A 166 -2.42 -13.65 -11.16
CA PRO A 166 -2.01 -14.94 -10.62
C PRO A 166 -2.90 -16.10 -11.07
N VAL A 167 -4.22 -15.90 -11.12
CA VAL A 167 -5.16 -16.94 -11.61
C VAL A 167 -4.86 -17.32 -13.06
N ALA A 168 -4.68 -16.32 -13.95
CA ALA A 168 -4.36 -16.55 -15.35
C ALA A 168 -2.96 -17.19 -15.55
N ALA A 169 -1.98 -16.80 -14.73
CA ALA A 169 -0.64 -17.38 -14.76
C ALA A 169 -0.66 -18.86 -14.34
N LEU A 170 -1.36 -19.18 -13.24
CA LEU A 170 -1.54 -20.56 -12.78
C LEU A 170 -2.32 -21.42 -13.79
N ALA A 171 -3.31 -20.85 -14.48
CA ALA A 171 -4.03 -21.55 -15.54
C ALA A 171 -3.10 -22.00 -16.68
N ARG A 172 -2.06 -21.20 -16.99
CA ARG A 172 -1.09 -21.45 -18.08
C ARG A 172 0.09 -22.35 -17.68
N LEU A 173 0.22 -22.72 -16.41
CA LEU A 173 1.26 -23.68 -15.98
C LEU A 173 1.03 -25.06 -16.59
N PRO A 174 2.10 -25.80 -16.93
CA PRO A 174 2.02 -27.25 -17.20
C PRO A 174 1.32 -27.99 -16.06
N ALA A 175 0.63 -29.06 -16.38
CA ALA A 175 -0.22 -29.78 -15.42
C ALA A 175 0.56 -30.32 -14.21
N ASP A 176 1.77 -30.82 -14.43
CA ASP A 176 2.68 -31.31 -13.41
C ASP A 176 3.15 -30.21 -12.44
N LEU A 177 3.46 -29.02 -12.93
CA LEU A 177 3.81 -27.87 -12.11
C LEU A 177 2.59 -27.31 -11.38
N LYS A 178 1.45 -27.24 -12.06
CA LYS A 178 0.18 -26.78 -11.47
C LYS A 178 -0.23 -27.61 -10.24
N ALA A 179 -0.03 -28.93 -10.29
CA ALA A 179 -0.35 -29.82 -9.18
C ALA A 179 0.49 -29.53 -7.92
N ARG A 180 1.61 -28.84 -8.05
CA ARG A 180 2.57 -28.51 -6.98
C ARG A 180 2.40 -27.11 -6.40
N VAL A 181 1.34 -26.37 -6.78
CA VAL A 181 1.13 -24.98 -6.35
C VAL A 181 -0.19 -24.83 -5.64
N GLU A 182 -0.21 -23.93 -4.63
CA GLU A 182 -1.40 -23.37 -4.02
C GLU A 182 -1.28 -21.84 -3.96
N PHE A 183 -2.40 -21.15 -4.14
CA PHE A 183 -2.49 -19.70 -3.96
C PHE A 183 -3.63 -19.36 -2.99
N HIS A 184 -3.27 -18.87 -1.81
CA HIS A 184 -4.21 -18.46 -0.77
C HIS A 184 -4.41 -16.93 -0.85
N LEU A 185 -5.57 -16.49 -1.25
CA LEU A 185 -5.90 -15.07 -1.36
C LEU A 185 -6.79 -14.63 -0.20
N TRP A 186 -6.24 -13.76 0.65
CA TRP A 186 -6.91 -13.17 1.79
C TRP A 186 -7.30 -11.71 1.51
N GLY A 187 -8.53 -11.36 1.81
CA GLY A 187 -9.00 -9.99 1.73
C GLY A 187 -10.51 -9.89 1.59
N PRO A 188 -11.08 -8.72 1.92
CA PRO A 188 -12.50 -8.50 1.81
C PRO A 188 -12.93 -8.24 0.36
N GLU A 189 -14.18 -8.56 0.08
CA GLU A 189 -14.92 -7.97 -1.02
C GLU A 189 -15.48 -6.62 -0.58
N GLN A 190 -15.35 -5.61 -1.41
CA GLN A 190 -15.99 -4.32 -1.14
C GLN A 190 -17.45 -4.33 -1.56
N GLY A 191 -18.27 -3.50 -0.90
CA GLY A 191 -19.69 -3.43 -1.16
C GLY A 191 -20.10 -2.64 -2.40
N ASP A 192 -19.15 -2.04 -3.12
CA ASP A 192 -19.45 -1.31 -4.35
C ASP A 192 -19.62 -2.26 -5.56
N PRO A 193 -20.44 -1.87 -6.56
CA PRO A 193 -20.76 -2.73 -7.69
C PRO A 193 -19.57 -3.19 -8.51
N ASP A 194 -18.54 -2.34 -8.69
CA ASP A 194 -17.36 -2.66 -9.51
C ASP A 194 -16.51 -3.73 -8.82
N SER A 195 -16.34 -3.63 -7.51
CA SER A 195 -15.60 -4.61 -6.70
C SER A 195 -16.33 -5.95 -6.64
N GLN A 196 -17.66 -5.92 -6.47
CA GLN A 196 -18.48 -7.13 -6.50
C GLN A 196 -18.42 -7.84 -7.87
N ALA A 197 -18.52 -7.08 -8.96
CA ALA A 197 -18.38 -7.62 -10.31
C ALA A 197 -17.00 -8.23 -10.54
N PHE A 198 -15.94 -7.59 -10.07
CA PHE A 198 -14.58 -8.13 -10.16
C PHE A 198 -14.41 -9.43 -9.36
N ALA A 199 -14.93 -9.49 -8.12
CA ALA A 199 -14.87 -10.69 -7.30
C ALA A 199 -15.65 -11.87 -7.95
N ALA A 200 -16.81 -11.58 -8.57
CA ALA A 200 -17.58 -12.58 -9.32
C ALA A 200 -16.78 -13.11 -10.54
N GLN A 201 -16.20 -12.20 -11.35
CA GLN A 201 -15.33 -12.56 -12.48
C GLN A 201 -14.13 -13.42 -12.05
N LEU A 202 -13.54 -13.11 -10.90
CA LEU A 202 -12.42 -13.88 -10.37
C LEU A 202 -12.82 -15.31 -10.02
N ARG A 203 -13.97 -15.51 -9.36
CA ARG A 203 -14.52 -16.86 -9.06
C ARG A 203 -14.84 -17.63 -10.34
N GLU A 204 -15.50 -16.99 -11.29
CA GLU A 204 -15.81 -17.60 -12.59
C GLU A 204 -14.54 -18.04 -13.31
N SER A 205 -13.49 -17.20 -13.32
CA SER A 205 -12.21 -17.55 -13.93
C SER A 205 -11.53 -18.74 -13.23
N ILE A 206 -11.57 -18.82 -11.89
CA ILE A 206 -11.06 -19.97 -11.14
C ILE A 206 -11.79 -21.25 -11.54
N GLU A 207 -13.11 -21.19 -11.66
CA GLU A 207 -13.93 -22.35 -12.04
C GLU A 207 -13.69 -22.76 -13.51
N GLN A 208 -13.71 -21.82 -14.45
CA GLN A 208 -13.49 -22.08 -15.87
C GLN A 208 -12.15 -22.74 -16.17
N HIS A 209 -11.10 -22.43 -15.36
CA HIS A 209 -9.77 -22.99 -15.51
C HIS A 209 -9.51 -24.22 -14.64
N GLY A 210 -10.50 -24.71 -13.90
CA GLY A 210 -10.35 -25.87 -13.02
C GLY A 210 -9.35 -25.66 -11.89
N LEU A 211 -9.31 -24.45 -11.31
CA LEU A 211 -8.33 -24.06 -10.30
C LEU A 211 -8.88 -24.04 -8.86
N GLN A 212 -10.06 -24.62 -8.60
CA GLN A 212 -10.73 -24.55 -7.30
C GLN A 212 -9.89 -25.15 -6.16
N GLU A 213 -9.06 -26.17 -6.46
CA GLU A 213 -8.14 -26.81 -5.52
C GLU A 213 -6.77 -26.11 -5.45
N THR A 214 -6.51 -25.17 -6.37
CA THR A 214 -5.23 -24.45 -6.48
C THR A 214 -5.33 -23.03 -5.94
N VAL A 215 -6.44 -22.34 -6.21
CA VAL A 215 -6.67 -20.95 -5.81
C VAL A 215 -7.78 -20.90 -4.76
N LEU A 216 -7.42 -20.53 -3.55
CA LEU A 216 -8.31 -20.55 -2.40
C LEU A 216 -8.60 -19.12 -1.94
N LEU A 217 -9.85 -18.66 -2.14
CA LEU A 217 -10.33 -17.37 -1.64
C LEU A 217 -10.67 -17.51 -0.14
N ARG A 218 -9.81 -17.00 0.72
CA ARG A 218 -9.85 -17.22 2.18
C ARG A 218 -10.70 -16.18 2.95
N GLY A 219 -11.14 -15.12 2.28
CA GLY A 219 -11.88 -14.03 2.95
C GLY A 219 -11.00 -13.19 3.88
N VAL A 220 -11.61 -12.65 4.94
CA VAL A 220 -10.94 -11.75 5.89
C VAL A 220 -10.34 -12.53 7.05
N THR A 221 -9.15 -12.12 7.51
CA THR A 221 -8.53 -12.64 8.72
C THR A 221 -8.08 -11.52 9.65
N ASN A 222 -8.18 -11.76 10.97
CA ASN A 222 -7.54 -10.94 12.00
C ASN A 222 -6.16 -11.49 12.39
N GLN A 223 -5.79 -12.67 11.89
CA GLN A 223 -4.53 -13.37 12.13
C GLN A 223 -3.60 -13.22 10.93
N VAL A 224 -3.26 -11.97 10.57
CA VAL A 224 -2.46 -11.65 9.38
C VAL A 224 -1.09 -12.34 9.42
N THR A 225 -0.45 -12.36 10.59
CA THR A 225 0.85 -13.00 10.79
C THR A 225 0.81 -14.49 10.45
N ASP A 226 -0.21 -15.21 10.94
CA ASP A 226 -0.33 -16.66 10.73
C ASP A 226 -0.66 -16.96 9.26
N ALA A 227 -1.55 -16.16 8.67
CA ALA A 227 -1.91 -16.30 7.26
C ALA A 227 -0.71 -16.06 6.33
N LEU A 228 0.18 -15.11 6.64
CA LEU A 228 1.42 -14.90 5.88
C LEU A 228 2.42 -16.03 6.11
N ARG A 229 2.62 -16.46 7.36
CA ARG A 229 3.55 -17.55 7.69
C ARG A 229 3.17 -18.91 7.11
N ASP A 230 1.89 -19.12 6.79
CA ASP A 230 1.41 -20.34 6.13
C ASP A 230 1.96 -20.45 4.69
N GLY A 231 2.42 -19.34 4.10
CA GLY A 231 2.99 -19.30 2.75
C GLY A 231 4.50 -19.53 2.69
N HIS A 232 4.97 -19.82 1.47
CA HIS A 232 6.38 -19.84 1.10
C HIS A 232 6.80 -18.54 0.42
N PHE A 233 5.86 -17.85 -0.26
CA PHE A 233 6.05 -16.56 -0.92
C PHE A 233 4.80 -15.68 -0.75
N VAL A 234 5.01 -14.38 -0.62
CA VAL A 234 3.93 -13.41 -0.82
C VAL A 234 3.86 -13.04 -2.30
N ILE A 235 2.64 -12.93 -2.86
CA ILE A 235 2.42 -12.44 -4.21
C ILE A 235 1.74 -11.07 -4.19
N VAL A 236 2.29 -10.11 -4.96
CA VAL A 236 1.74 -8.75 -5.11
C VAL A 236 1.62 -8.43 -6.59
N ALA A 237 0.42 -8.54 -7.14
CA ALA A 237 0.15 -8.37 -8.56
C ALA A 237 -0.33 -6.96 -8.96
N SER A 238 -0.43 -6.04 -8.00
CA SER A 238 -1.04 -4.72 -8.16
C SER A 238 -0.38 -3.87 -9.25
N GLU A 239 -1.21 -3.20 -10.05
CA GLU A 239 -0.78 -2.10 -10.91
C GLU A 239 -0.76 -0.79 -10.13
N ASN A 240 0.26 0.04 -10.35
CA ASN A 240 0.40 1.35 -9.70
C ASN A 240 0.26 1.30 -8.17
N GLU A 241 0.88 0.31 -7.52
CA GLU A 241 0.90 0.17 -6.07
C GLU A 241 1.73 1.28 -5.42
N PRO A 242 1.14 2.24 -4.71
CA PRO A 242 1.91 3.33 -4.12
C PRO A 242 2.93 2.84 -3.09
N CYS A 243 2.49 1.94 -2.21
CA CYS A 243 3.32 1.31 -1.20
C CYS A 243 2.59 0.10 -0.61
N SER A 244 3.08 -1.10 -0.90
CA SER A 244 2.44 -2.32 -0.43
C SER A 244 2.83 -2.64 1.01
N VAL A 245 1.95 -2.29 1.95
CA VAL A 245 2.15 -2.59 3.38
C VAL A 245 2.21 -4.11 3.61
N SER A 246 1.33 -4.88 2.98
CA SER A 246 1.31 -6.35 3.11
C SER A 246 2.60 -7.00 2.57
N LEU A 247 3.25 -6.40 1.56
CA LEU A 247 4.56 -6.84 1.08
C LEU A 247 5.63 -6.64 2.17
N MET A 248 5.67 -5.45 2.77
CA MET A 248 6.61 -5.16 3.85
C MET A 248 6.37 -6.04 5.09
N GLU A 249 5.09 -6.31 5.43
CA GLU A 249 4.71 -7.22 6.52
C GLU A 249 5.20 -8.65 6.25
N ALA A 250 5.06 -9.14 5.02
CA ALA A 250 5.55 -10.45 4.63
C ALA A 250 7.08 -10.55 4.71
N LEU A 251 7.79 -9.58 4.11
CA LEU A 251 9.26 -9.54 4.19
C LEU A 251 9.76 -9.37 5.63
N ALA A 252 9.03 -8.64 6.48
CA ALA A 252 9.35 -8.53 7.92
C ALA A 252 9.21 -9.86 8.67
N LEU A 253 8.39 -10.78 8.18
CA LEU A 253 8.30 -12.16 8.68
C LEU A 253 9.36 -13.08 8.05
N GLY A 254 10.18 -12.58 7.13
CA GLY A 254 11.17 -13.34 6.39
C GLY A 254 10.60 -14.12 5.20
N LEU A 255 9.39 -13.78 4.76
CA LEU A 255 8.74 -14.41 3.61
C LEU A 255 9.19 -13.71 2.32
N PRO A 256 9.79 -14.40 1.34
CA PRO A 256 10.19 -13.79 0.08
C PRO A 256 8.99 -13.40 -0.79
N ALA A 257 9.22 -12.50 -1.74
CA ALA A 257 8.17 -11.94 -2.57
C ALA A 257 8.23 -12.41 -4.04
N LEU A 258 7.05 -12.48 -4.66
CA LEU A 258 6.87 -12.46 -6.12
C LEU A 258 5.96 -11.26 -6.45
N ALA A 259 6.52 -10.18 -7.01
CA ALA A 259 5.79 -8.93 -7.13
C ALA A 259 5.86 -8.34 -8.54
N ALA A 260 4.79 -7.63 -8.94
CA ALA A 260 4.80 -6.84 -10.16
C ALA A 260 5.81 -5.68 -10.04
N ARG A 261 6.55 -5.40 -11.09
CA ARG A 261 7.48 -4.28 -11.21
C ARG A 261 6.70 -2.96 -11.34
N SER A 262 6.02 -2.58 -10.26
CA SER A 262 5.05 -1.50 -10.23
C SER A 262 5.18 -0.65 -8.96
N GLY A 263 5.06 0.67 -9.15
CA GLY A 263 5.00 1.64 -8.05
C GLY A 263 6.16 1.50 -7.06
N GLY A 264 5.83 1.32 -5.78
CA GLY A 264 6.80 1.15 -4.70
C GLY A 264 7.34 -0.27 -4.52
N ASN A 265 6.80 -1.29 -5.24
CA ASN A 265 7.30 -2.66 -5.11
C ASN A 265 8.78 -2.76 -5.52
N VAL A 266 9.20 -1.98 -6.52
CA VAL A 266 10.57 -1.95 -7.03
C VAL A 266 11.59 -1.38 -6.03
N ASP A 267 11.11 -0.60 -5.07
CA ASP A 267 11.94 -0.03 -4.02
C ASP A 267 12.02 -0.95 -2.79
N ILE A 268 11.00 -1.83 -2.61
CA ILE A 268 10.85 -2.71 -1.45
C ILE A 268 11.52 -4.07 -1.70
N VAL A 269 11.34 -4.64 -2.90
CA VAL A 269 11.89 -5.96 -3.27
C VAL A 269 13.29 -5.79 -3.86
N GLN A 270 14.27 -6.46 -3.27
CA GLN A 270 15.59 -6.64 -3.89
C GLN A 270 15.51 -7.83 -4.85
N ASP A 271 15.33 -7.52 -6.16
CA ASP A 271 15.13 -8.50 -7.22
C ASP A 271 16.27 -9.52 -7.28
N GLY A 272 15.92 -10.80 -7.32
CA GLY A 272 16.88 -11.90 -7.27
C GLY A 272 17.43 -12.22 -5.86
N THR A 273 17.04 -11.48 -4.81
CA THR A 273 17.52 -11.66 -3.44
C THR A 273 16.38 -11.87 -2.45
N THR A 274 15.57 -10.83 -2.19
CA THR A 274 14.43 -10.96 -1.26
C THR A 274 13.14 -11.38 -1.96
N GLY A 275 13.20 -11.58 -3.26
CA GLY A 275 12.10 -12.02 -4.10
C GLY A 275 12.42 -11.84 -5.58
N LEU A 276 11.38 -12.02 -6.41
CA LEU A 276 11.44 -11.82 -7.85
C LEU A 276 10.45 -10.73 -8.27
N LEU A 277 10.87 -9.90 -9.22
CA LEU A 277 10.01 -8.93 -9.88
C LEU A 277 9.69 -9.38 -11.30
N TYR A 278 8.42 -9.31 -11.70
CA TYR A 278 7.98 -9.55 -13.06
C TYR A 278 7.38 -8.29 -13.68
N GLU A 279 7.42 -8.17 -15.01
CA GLU A 279 6.88 -6.99 -15.69
C GLU A 279 5.37 -6.84 -15.46
N THR A 280 4.95 -5.65 -15.07
CA THR A 280 3.55 -5.35 -14.74
C THR A 280 2.62 -5.73 -15.89
N GLY A 281 1.57 -6.49 -15.59
CA GLY A 281 0.61 -6.98 -16.59
C GLY A 281 1.08 -8.20 -17.40
N SER A 282 2.34 -8.65 -17.25
CA SER A 282 2.85 -9.83 -17.96
C SER A 282 2.42 -11.12 -17.28
N ILE A 283 1.34 -11.72 -17.76
CA ILE A 283 0.85 -13.02 -17.28
C ILE A 283 1.88 -14.12 -17.53
N ASP A 284 2.53 -14.11 -18.71
CA ASP A 284 3.54 -15.10 -19.05
C ASP A 284 4.81 -14.91 -18.21
N GLY A 285 5.24 -13.66 -17.97
CA GLY A 285 6.34 -13.37 -17.06
C GLY A 285 6.09 -13.87 -15.64
N LEU A 286 4.86 -13.68 -15.13
CA LEU A 286 4.45 -14.19 -13.82
C LEU A 286 4.45 -15.73 -13.79
N ARG A 287 3.91 -16.39 -14.84
CA ARG A 287 3.96 -17.85 -14.99
C ARG A 287 5.39 -18.37 -14.97
N ASP A 288 6.29 -17.73 -15.73
CA ASP A 288 7.68 -18.15 -15.86
C ASP A 288 8.44 -18.02 -14.54
N GLN A 289 8.19 -16.97 -13.77
CA GLN A 289 8.76 -16.82 -12.42
C GLN A 289 8.23 -17.88 -11.45
N ILE A 290 6.93 -18.21 -11.49
CA ILE A 290 6.36 -19.32 -10.70
C ILE A 290 7.03 -20.64 -11.08
N ALA A 291 7.21 -20.91 -12.37
CA ALA A 291 7.88 -22.12 -12.86
C ALA A 291 9.35 -22.17 -12.42
N ALA A 292 10.08 -21.05 -12.50
CA ALA A 292 11.46 -20.96 -12.04
C ALA A 292 11.60 -21.27 -10.54
N ILE A 293 10.68 -20.75 -9.70
CA ILE A 293 10.66 -21.09 -8.26
C ILE A 293 10.41 -22.60 -8.05
N LEU A 294 9.45 -23.18 -8.77
CA LEU A 294 9.12 -24.61 -8.66
C LEU A 294 10.24 -25.54 -9.11
N ASN A 295 11.00 -25.12 -10.12
CA ASN A 295 12.14 -25.89 -10.67
C ASN A 295 13.42 -25.72 -9.84
N GLY A 296 13.44 -24.77 -8.87
CA GLY A 296 14.64 -24.49 -8.07
C GLY A 296 15.63 -23.55 -8.74
N ASP A 297 15.22 -22.88 -9.82
CA ASP A 297 16.05 -21.89 -10.54
C ASP A 297 16.21 -20.58 -9.74
N PHE A 298 15.41 -20.39 -8.70
CA PHE A 298 15.52 -19.28 -7.76
C PHE A 298 15.49 -19.77 -6.31
N THR A 299 16.49 -19.32 -5.55
CA THR A 299 16.56 -19.52 -4.09
C THR A 299 16.63 -18.15 -3.42
N PRO A 300 15.63 -17.78 -2.60
CA PRO A 300 15.66 -16.50 -1.91
C PRO A 300 16.75 -16.46 -0.83
N ALA A 301 17.11 -15.26 -0.39
CA ALA A 301 17.95 -15.05 0.78
C ALA A 301 17.34 -15.70 2.04
N PRO A 302 18.15 -16.02 3.06
CA PRO A 302 17.64 -16.51 4.34
C PRO A 302 16.60 -15.56 4.97
N PRO A 303 15.59 -16.08 5.68
CA PRO A 303 14.51 -15.26 6.25
C PRO A 303 14.98 -14.07 7.10
N GLY A 304 16.12 -14.21 7.81
CA GLY A 304 16.72 -13.13 8.59
C GLY A 304 17.22 -11.97 7.74
N GLU A 305 17.83 -12.26 6.58
CA GLU A 305 18.30 -11.25 5.63
C GLU A 305 17.13 -10.55 4.93
N ILE A 306 16.08 -11.31 4.59
CA ILE A 306 14.84 -10.76 4.03
C ILE A 306 14.22 -9.76 5.01
N ARG A 307 14.11 -10.11 6.30
CA ARG A 307 13.64 -9.18 7.34
C ARG A 307 14.49 -7.93 7.44
N GLU A 308 15.80 -8.09 7.42
CA GLU A 308 16.72 -6.95 7.57
C GLU A 308 16.54 -5.93 6.42
N SER A 309 16.24 -6.39 5.21
CA SER A 309 16.01 -5.52 4.05
C SER A 309 14.87 -4.52 4.24
N VAL A 310 13.90 -4.83 5.10
CA VAL A 310 12.72 -3.97 5.35
C VAL A 310 12.74 -3.28 6.71
N ARG A 311 13.79 -3.39 7.50
CA ARG A 311 13.90 -2.74 8.81
C ARG A 311 13.71 -1.22 8.73
N GLY A 312 14.25 -0.59 7.71
CA GLY A 312 14.11 0.86 7.44
C GLY A 312 12.70 1.31 7.06
N TRP A 313 11.76 0.35 6.88
CA TRP A 313 10.36 0.56 6.55
C TRP A 313 9.42 0.36 7.75
N ALA A 314 9.95 0.29 8.97
CA ALA A 314 9.16 0.20 10.20
C ALA A 314 8.29 1.45 10.39
N ALA A 315 7.14 1.30 11.03
CA ALA A 315 6.25 2.43 11.32
C ALA A 315 6.92 3.48 12.22
N SER A 316 7.79 3.07 13.13
CA SER A 316 8.63 3.96 13.96
C SER A 316 9.59 4.80 13.09
N GLU A 317 10.22 4.22 12.08
CA GLU A 317 11.09 4.93 11.13
C GLU A 317 10.30 5.91 10.26
N MET A 318 9.13 5.50 9.77
CA MET A 318 8.20 6.39 9.07
C MET A 318 7.81 7.58 9.95
N ALA A 319 7.44 7.34 11.21
CA ALA A 319 7.06 8.39 12.16
C ALA A 319 8.22 9.35 12.45
N ALA A 320 9.45 8.86 12.56
CA ALA A 320 10.65 9.69 12.72
C ALA A 320 10.86 10.64 11.53
N LYS A 321 10.66 10.15 10.29
CA LYS A 321 10.73 10.96 9.06
C LYS A 321 9.65 12.05 9.04
N TYR A 322 8.39 11.72 9.39
CA TYR A 322 7.31 12.71 9.51
C TYR A 322 7.60 13.74 10.60
N ASN A 323 8.09 13.32 11.76
CA ASN A 323 8.48 14.24 12.84
C ASN A 323 9.56 15.23 12.37
N HIS A 324 10.51 14.80 11.55
CA HIS A 324 11.49 15.70 10.95
C HIS A 324 10.83 16.76 10.07
N VAL A 325 9.89 16.35 9.17
CA VAL A 325 9.13 17.28 8.31
C VAL A 325 8.30 18.26 9.14
N TYR A 326 7.59 17.79 10.18
CA TYR A 326 6.81 18.66 11.07
C TYR A 326 7.67 19.72 11.74
N ARG A 327 8.84 19.32 12.28
CA ARG A 327 9.78 20.28 12.92
C ARG A 327 10.30 21.32 11.94
N GLN A 328 10.59 20.96 10.69
CA GLN A 328 10.99 21.90 9.66
C GLN A 328 9.88 22.90 9.33
N MET A 329 8.64 22.44 9.26
CA MET A 329 7.49 23.29 9.00
C MET A 329 7.19 24.24 10.17
N ALA A 330 7.24 23.77 11.41
CA ALA A 330 7.02 24.58 12.60
C ALA A 330 8.03 25.71 12.73
N LYS A 331 9.31 25.46 12.42
CA LYS A 331 10.36 26.52 12.42
C LYS A 331 10.04 27.66 11.44
N ARG A 332 9.50 27.36 10.25
CA ARG A 332 9.12 28.38 9.27
C ARG A 332 7.99 29.29 9.76
N ASN A 333 7.08 28.77 10.59
CA ASN A 333 6.04 29.57 11.22
C ASN A 333 6.62 30.55 12.25
N GLY A 334 7.69 30.16 12.98
CA GLY A 334 8.38 31.01 13.95
C GLY A 334 9.24 32.09 13.32
N ASP A 335 9.82 31.82 12.14
CA ASP A 335 10.66 32.82 11.43
C ASP A 335 9.81 33.81 10.60
N ALA A 336 8.51 33.56 10.42
CA ALA A 336 7.57 34.40 9.67
C ALA A 336 6.68 35.29 10.59
N SER A 337 6.76 35.11 11.88
CA SER A 337 6.08 35.90 12.93
C SER A 337 7.04 36.89 13.59
#